data_4704b40d4505755aa1d44c3dcff984db
#
_entry.id   4704b40d4505755aa1d44c3dcff984db
#
_cell.length_a   1.000
_cell.length_b   1.000
_cell.length_c   1.000
_cell.angle_alpha   90.00
_cell.angle_beta   90.00
_cell.angle_gamma   90.00
#
_symmetry.space_group_name_H-M   'P 1'
#
loop_
_entity.id
_entity.type
_entity.pdbx_description
1 polymer ?
#
loop_
_entity_poly.entity_id
_entity_poly.type
_entity_poly.pdbx_seq_one_letter_code
_entity_poly.pdbx_strand_id
1 'polypeptide(L)'
;MKTMMSLNNIINKTKEIKQPNISWNNTLLQVLRENHYWPAIQTKRFYSNNNLILLHNTYKRKDVESYIDLYNECRSVILDFSSPNVILFKASSTPETLKFEDAIDKYDDNLECNIAYDSTLVYAYYCNNWIFSTNTCTNIDYSKFNHPTKKYGEMFNEALPISREELMQNLDKNIVYTFGIIHYENKKYINYTNEFGENYKKIMLLDTKEKYTGINVDITLDFGILNPKKITLKEGYQLNNIYGLIFEYNNKRYKITPNNIIFQEETDFGYPNVWRNMIWIYQKNMEDFHISDYIKTYNKEIEYPLDNNGEKLDPTYLIHTTMISMRDILYNLYTTTTVYFKQYNRFKMSKDIDSKLPPILQYHLAQLRRQQITIYVEDTITDKEIFYYLCYSNPMKNIIALINFFATNSGYDISPRSSQCITILNNLLI
;
A
#
# COMPACT_ATOMS: atom_id res chain seq x y z
N MET A 1 -15.93 -27.47 9.32
CA MET A 1 -15.40 -26.16 9.73
C MET A 1 -13.90 -26.32 9.96
N LYS A 2 -13.02 -25.73 9.12
CA LYS A 2 -11.56 -25.76 9.41
C LYS A 2 -11.35 -24.83 10.60
N THR A 3 -10.78 -25.38 11.67
CA THR A 3 -10.42 -24.62 12.87
C THR A 3 -9.44 -23.51 12.47
N MET A 4 -9.79 -22.28 12.73
CA MET A 4 -8.95 -21.12 12.42
C MET A 4 -7.63 -21.22 13.19
N MET A 5 -6.49 -21.17 12.49
CA MET A 5 -5.19 -21.26 13.14
C MET A 5 -4.81 -19.90 13.75
N SER A 6 -4.42 -19.87 15.00
CA SER A 6 -3.78 -18.72 15.63
C SER A 6 -2.34 -18.56 15.17
N LEU A 7 -1.73 -17.39 15.42
CA LEU A 7 -0.31 -17.17 15.17
C LEU A 7 0.58 -18.21 15.88
N ASN A 8 0.25 -18.56 17.14
CA ASN A 8 0.98 -19.58 17.88
C ASN A 8 0.90 -20.96 17.21
N ASN A 9 -0.27 -21.32 16.64
CA ASN A 9 -0.40 -22.58 15.92
C ASN A 9 0.46 -22.61 14.65
N ILE A 10 0.55 -21.48 13.93
CA ILE A 10 1.44 -21.35 12.77
C ILE A 10 2.91 -21.51 13.18
N ILE A 11 3.32 -20.86 14.29
CA ILE A 11 4.69 -20.98 14.82
C ILE A 11 5.00 -22.43 15.20
N ASN A 12 4.10 -23.10 15.95
CA ASN A 12 4.28 -24.48 16.36
C ASN A 12 4.38 -25.42 15.16
N LYS A 13 3.45 -25.31 14.19
CA LYS A 13 3.50 -26.09 12.95
C LYS A 13 4.80 -25.85 12.18
N THR A 14 5.30 -24.60 12.17
CA THR A 14 6.58 -24.28 11.54
C THR A 14 7.74 -25.00 12.23
N LYS A 15 7.73 -25.05 13.57
CA LYS A 15 8.76 -25.80 14.34
C LYS A 15 8.69 -27.30 14.06
N GLU A 16 7.49 -27.88 14.00
CA GLU A 16 7.27 -29.32 13.76
C GLU A 16 7.80 -29.78 12.40
N ILE A 17 7.56 -29.01 11.32
CA ILE A 17 7.97 -29.43 9.97
C ILE A 17 9.36 -28.92 9.56
N LYS A 18 10.06 -28.21 10.45
CA LYS A 18 11.38 -27.65 10.19
C LYS A 18 12.42 -28.73 9.90
N GLN A 19 13.00 -28.67 8.72
CA GLN A 19 14.10 -29.53 8.32
C GLN A 19 15.47 -28.83 8.45
N PRO A 20 16.56 -29.50 8.74
CA PRO A 20 17.89 -28.90 8.96
C PRO A 20 18.34 -28.00 7.79
N ASN A 21 18.09 -28.43 6.56
CA ASN A 21 18.59 -27.79 5.34
C ASN A 21 17.64 -26.72 4.77
N ILE A 22 16.47 -26.48 5.39
CA ILE A 22 15.51 -25.48 4.95
C ILE A 22 15.55 -24.30 5.93
N SER A 23 15.61 -23.06 5.42
CA SER A 23 15.57 -21.87 6.28
C SER A 23 14.23 -21.73 7.00
N TRP A 24 14.21 -21.13 8.18
CA TRP A 24 12.98 -20.83 8.91
C TRP A 24 11.98 -20.05 8.08
N ASN A 25 12.46 -19.08 7.29
CA ASN A 25 11.59 -18.29 6.40
C ASN A 25 10.89 -19.17 5.36
N ASN A 26 11.59 -20.10 4.73
CA ASN A 26 10.99 -20.98 3.73
C ASN A 26 10.01 -21.97 4.37
N THR A 27 10.33 -22.50 5.57
CA THR A 27 9.43 -23.37 6.32
C THR A 27 8.14 -22.63 6.71
N LEU A 28 8.24 -21.41 7.23
CA LEU A 28 7.08 -20.58 7.58
C LEU A 28 6.25 -20.25 6.33
N LEU A 29 6.89 -19.88 5.22
CA LEU A 29 6.21 -19.62 3.96
C LEU A 29 5.47 -20.85 3.43
N GLN A 30 6.02 -22.05 3.60
CA GLN A 30 5.34 -23.31 3.29
C GLN A 30 4.07 -23.46 4.12
N VAL A 31 4.14 -23.27 5.45
CA VAL A 31 2.97 -23.34 6.34
C VAL A 31 1.87 -22.35 5.91
N LEU A 32 2.26 -21.12 5.57
CA LEU A 32 1.29 -20.10 5.11
C LEU A 32 0.62 -20.47 3.79
N ARG A 33 1.36 -21.08 2.83
CA ARG A 33 0.82 -21.54 1.54
C ARG A 33 -0.13 -22.72 1.70
N GLU A 34 0.27 -23.72 2.48
CA GLU A 34 -0.55 -24.93 2.73
C GLU A 34 -1.89 -24.62 3.41
N ASN A 35 -1.93 -23.53 4.20
CA ASN A 35 -3.16 -23.08 4.87
C ASN A 35 -3.88 -21.94 4.13
N HIS A 36 -3.46 -21.59 2.92
CA HIS A 36 -4.05 -20.53 2.07
C HIS A 36 -4.01 -19.11 2.65
N TYR A 37 -3.09 -18.83 3.58
CA TYR A 37 -2.88 -17.49 4.14
C TYR A 37 -1.95 -16.62 3.28
N TRP A 38 -1.10 -17.24 2.47
CA TRP A 38 -0.30 -16.54 1.48
C TRP A 38 -1.14 -16.28 0.20
N PRO A 39 -1.06 -15.10 -0.44
CA PRO A 39 -0.14 -13.99 -0.22
C PRO A 39 -0.67 -12.88 0.71
N ALA A 40 -1.78 -13.05 1.40
CA ALA A 40 -2.32 -12.04 2.31
C ALA A 40 -1.42 -11.82 3.53
N ILE A 41 -0.80 -12.89 4.03
CA ILE A 41 0.24 -12.84 5.06
C ILE A 41 1.57 -13.24 4.40
N GLN A 42 2.59 -12.40 4.54
CA GLN A 42 3.90 -12.57 3.91
C GLN A 42 5.02 -12.60 4.93
N THR A 43 6.15 -13.18 4.52
CA THR A 43 7.37 -13.25 5.34
C THR A 43 8.52 -12.53 4.66
N LYS A 44 9.38 -11.90 5.45
CA LYS A 44 10.67 -11.38 5.01
C LYS A 44 11.77 -11.80 5.96
N ARG A 45 12.85 -12.33 5.40
CA ARG A 45 14.05 -12.70 6.17
C ARG A 45 14.91 -11.47 6.47
N PHE A 46 15.62 -11.51 7.57
CA PHE A 46 16.71 -10.57 7.86
C PHE A 46 18.02 -11.12 7.27
N TYR A 47 18.72 -10.29 6.53
CA TYR A 47 20.00 -10.70 5.92
C TYR A 47 21.10 -10.89 6.97
N SER A 48 21.04 -10.17 8.09
CA SER A 48 21.99 -10.23 9.18
C SER A 48 21.76 -11.39 10.16
N ASN A 49 20.56 -11.97 10.17
CA ASN A 49 20.20 -13.06 11.08
C ASN A 49 19.14 -13.97 10.48
N ASN A 50 19.52 -15.19 10.11
CA ASN A 50 18.64 -16.17 9.48
C ASN A 50 17.53 -16.73 10.40
N ASN A 51 17.61 -16.51 11.71
CA ASN A 51 16.58 -16.92 12.67
C ASN A 51 15.50 -15.84 12.87
N LEU A 52 15.77 -14.60 12.42
CA LEU A 52 14.81 -13.52 12.46
C LEU A 52 13.96 -13.49 11.20
N ILE A 53 12.65 -13.38 11.39
CA ILE A 53 11.67 -13.26 10.32
C ILE A 53 10.68 -12.14 10.66
N LEU A 54 10.47 -11.24 9.71
CA LEU A 54 9.34 -10.34 9.74
C LEU A 54 8.15 -11.01 9.08
N LEU A 55 7.08 -11.20 9.84
CA LEU A 55 5.78 -11.63 9.36
C LEU A 55 4.88 -10.40 9.26
N HIS A 56 4.28 -10.16 8.10
CA HIS A 56 3.43 -9.00 7.90
C HIS A 56 2.23 -9.30 7.01
N ASN A 57 1.13 -8.59 7.23
CA ASN A 57 -0.01 -8.63 6.34
C ASN A 57 0.21 -7.70 5.13
N THR A 58 -0.48 -7.99 4.03
CA THR A 58 -0.49 -7.13 2.85
C THR A 58 -1.70 -6.21 2.88
N TYR A 59 -1.55 -4.98 2.41
CA TYR A 59 -2.64 -4.00 2.40
C TYR A 59 -3.85 -4.48 1.56
N LYS A 60 -5.05 -4.23 2.12
CA LYS A 60 -6.37 -4.24 1.43
C LYS A 60 -6.70 -5.50 0.62
N ARG A 61 -6.98 -6.63 1.30
CA ARG A 61 -7.62 -7.78 0.66
C ARG A 61 -9.02 -8.00 1.22
N LYS A 62 -10.01 -8.05 0.33
CA LYS A 62 -11.41 -8.40 0.66
C LYS A 62 -11.58 -9.91 0.94
N ASP A 63 -10.58 -10.73 0.63
CA ASP A 63 -10.63 -12.20 0.68
C ASP A 63 -10.13 -12.80 2.02
N VAL A 64 -9.94 -11.97 3.06
CA VAL A 64 -9.41 -12.40 4.36
C VAL A 64 -10.46 -12.56 5.46
N GLU A 65 -11.73 -12.38 5.15
CA GLU A 65 -12.83 -12.44 6.16
C GLU A 65 -12.82 -13.71 7.00
N SER A 66 -12.48 -14.85 6.40
CA SER A 66 -12.43 -16.13 7.10
C SER A 66 -11.28 -16.28 8.10
N TYR A 67 -10.29 -15.37 8.09
CA TYR A 67 -9.14 -15.36 9.00
C TYR A 67 -8.69 -13.94 9.38
N ILE A 68 -9.66 -13.03 9.47
CA ILE A 68 -9.41 -11.60 9.72
C ILE A 68 -8.62 -11.34 11.01
N ASP A 69 -8.88 -12.09 12.06
CA ASP A 69 -8.17 -11.94 13.34
C ASP A 69 -6.69 -12.27 13.18
N LEU A 70 -6.36 -13.40 12.54
CA LEU A 70 -4.98 -13.77 12.24
C LEU A 70 -4.32 -12.74 11.31
N TYR A 71 -5.04 -12.26 10.30
CA TYR A 71 -4.55 -11.24 9.40
C TYR A 71 -4.18 -9.94 10.13
N ASN A 72 -5.06 -9.48 11.02
CA ASN A 72 -4.82 -8.30 11.84
C ASN A 72 -3.69 -8.52 12.85
N GLU A 73 -3.61 -9.74 13.42
CA GLU A 73 -2.53 -10.11 14.33
C GLU A 73 -1.15 -10.07 13.64
N CYS A 74 -1.09 -10.39 12.35
CA CYS A 74 0.13 -10.38 11.54
C CYS A 74 0.47 -9.01 10.92
N ARG A 75 0.02 -7.88 11.47
CA ARG A 75 0.32 -6.55 10.92
C ARG A 75 1.82 -6.27 10.81
N SER A 76 2.58 -6.60 11.85
CA SER A 76 4.04 -6.62 11.87
C SER A 76 4.47 -7.43 13.09
N VAL A 77 5.00 -8.62 12.86
CA VAL A 77 5.47 -9.50 13.92
C VAL A 77 6.90 -9.88 13.62
N ILE A 78 7.78 -9.67 14.59
CA ILE A 78 9.16 -10.14 14.51
C ILE A 78 9.27 -11.47 15.25
N LEU A 79 9.61 -12.50 14.51
CA LEU A 79 9.84 -13.84 15.03
C LEU A 79 11.33 -14.10 15.16
N ASP A 80 11.76 -14.61 16.32
CA ASP A 80 13.12 -15.06 16.60
C ASP A 80 13.10 -16.55 16.91
N PHE A 81 13.39 -17.38 15.92
CA PHE A 81 13.42 -18.83 16.07
C PHE A 81 14.65 -19.36 16.81
N SER A 82 15.58 -18.49 17.23
CA SER A 82 16.66 -18.86 18.15
C SER A 82 16.27 -18.77 19.63
N SER A 83 15.16 -18.09 19.92
CA SER A 83 14.63 -17.91 21.27
C SER A 83 13.56 -18.95 21.63
N PRO A 84 13.46 -19.40 22.89
CA PRO A 84 12.32 -20.18 23.38
C PRO A 84 10.99 -19.43 23.14
N ASN A 85 10.96 -18.13 23.40
CA ASN A 85 9.85 -17.24 23.12
C ASN A 85 10.03 -16.68 21.72
N VAL A 86 9.46 -17.36 20.72
CA VAL A 86 9.67 -17.03 19.30
C VAL A 86 9.17 -15.64 18.91
N ILE A 87 8.09 -15.15 19.51
CA ILE A 87 7.59 -13.80 19.23
C ILE A 87 8.46 -12.80 19.98
N LEU A 88 9.41 -12.18 19.26
CA LEU A 88 10.24 -11.12 19.81
C LEU A 88 9.43 -9.84 20.03
N PHE A 89 8.61 -9.51 19.05
CA PHE A 89 7.78 -8.31 19.05
C PHE A 89 6.54 -8.51 18.18
N LYS A 90 5.44 -7.91 18.61
CA LYS A 90 4.20 -7.79 17.86
C LYS A 90 3.74 -6.34 17.90
N ALA A 91 3.59 -5.72 16.74
CA ALA A 91 3.04 -4.39 16.66
C ALA A 91 1.62 -4.34 17.26
N SER A 92 1.26 -3.21 17.82
CA SER A 92 -0.09 -2.97 18.32
C SER A 92 -1.11 -3.21 17.20
N SER A 93 -2.25 -3.82 17.54
CA SER A 93 -3.33 -4.08 16.61
C SER A 93 -3.74 -2.80 15.87
N THR A 94 -4.20 -2.96 14.64
CA THR A 94 -4.81 -1.84 13.92
C THR A 94 -6.00 -1.36 14.76
N PRO A 95 -6.07 -0.07 15.11
CA PRO A 95 -7.21 0.45 15.82
C PRO A 95 -8.48 0.31 14.98
N GLU A 96 -9.60 0.08 15.62
CA GLU A 96 -10.91 0.13 14.97
C GLU A 96 -11.20 1.58 14.60
N THR A 97 -11.53 1.83 13.32
CA THR A 97 -11.79 3.18 12.82
C THR A 97 -13.22 3.59 13.13
N LEU A 98 -13.38 4.76 13.74
CA LEU A 98 -14.64 5.42 14.04
C LEU A 98 -14.69 6.77 13.31
N LYS A 99 -15.88 7.18 12.89
CA LYS A 99 -16.11 8.56 12.47
C LYS A 99 -16.26 9.46 13.69
N PHE A 100 -16.02 10.77 13.52
CA PHE A 100 -16.15 11.71 14.62
C PHE A 100 -17.57 11.75 15.19
N GLU A 101 -18.57 11.73 14.32
CA GLU A 101 -19.99 11.76 14.70
C GLU A 101 -20.33 10.54 15.58
N ASP A 102 -19.94 9.35 15.14
CA ASP A 102 -20.19 8.10 15.86
C ASP A 102 -19.48 8.07 17.23
N ALA A 103 -18.31 8.73 17.34
CA ALA A 103 -17.54 8.76 18.56
C ALA A 103 -18.14 9.71 19.60
N ILE A 104 -18.62 10.89 19.18
CA ILE A 104 -19.27 11.88 20.08
C ILE A 104 -20.57 11.30 20.67
N ASP A 105 -21.35 10.60 19.86
CA ASP A 105 -22.60 9.98 20.32
C ASP A 105 -22.36 8.84 21.32
N LYS A 106 -21.19 8.20 21.28
CA LYS A 106 -20.89 6.98 22.02
C LYS A 106 -20.02 7.17 23.25
N TYR A 107 -19.17 8.18 23.26
CA TYR A 107 -18.16 8.37 24.31
C TYR A 107 -18.27 9.73 24.97
N ASP A 108 -17.72 9.85 26.20
CA ASP A 108 -17.68 11.09 26.96
C ASP A 108 -16.81 12.15 26.28
N ASP A 109 -17.26 13.39 26.23
CA ASP A 109 -16.54 14.56 25.71
C ASP A 109 -15.15 14.73 26.33
N ASN A 110 -14.98 14.32 27.60
CA ASN A 110 -13.74 14.42 28.36
C ASN A 110 -12.83 13.18 28.17
N LEU A 111 -13.21 12.22 27.33
CA LEU A 111 -12.36 11.06 27.02
C LEU A 111 -10.98 11.53 26.58
N GLU A 112 -9.92 11.09 27.30
CA GLU A 112 -8.54 11.39 26.93
C GLU A 112 -8.14 10.63 25.65
N CYS A 113 -7.65 11.36 24.67
CA CYS A 113 -7.20 10.87 23.39
C CYS A 113 -5.78 11.35 23.10
N ASN A 114 -5.00 10.56 22.39
CA ASN A 114 -3.75 11.00 21.78
C ASN A 114 -4.00 11.49 20.36
N ILE A 115 -3.39 12.60 19.97
CA ILE A 115 -3.38 13.01 18.55
C ILE A 115 -2.62 11.96 17.75
N ALA A 116 -3.28 11.41 16.73
CA ALA A 116 -2.63 10.56 15.75
C ALA A 116 -1.96 11.44 14.69
N TYR A 117 -0.68 11.19 14.43
CA TYR A 117 0.07 11.88 13.39
C TYR A 117 0.22 10.99 12.15
N ASP A 118 0.09 11.61 10.98
CA ASP A 118 0.46 10.98 9.70
C ASP A 118 1.97 10.77 9.68
N SER A 119 2.40 9.56 9.94
CA SER A 119 3.81 9.22 10.17
C SER A 119 4.16 7.83 9.65
N THR A 120 5.42 7.64 9.29
CA THR A 120 5.95 6.29 9.02
C THR A 120 6.42 5.63 10.30
N LEU A 121 5.87 4.45 10.61
CA LEU A 121 6.26 3.69 11.79
C LEU A 121 7.60 3.01 11.61
N VAL A 122 8.49 3.20 12.59
CA VAL A 122 9.79 2.54 12.71
C VAL A 122 9.85 1.81 14.05
N TYR A 123 10.20 0.55 14.01
CA TYR A 123 10.43 -0.29 15.19
C TYR A 123 11.92 -0.43 15.43
N ALA A 124 12.38 -0.02 16.62
CA ALA A 124 13.75 -0.22 17.06
C ALA A 124 13.79 -1.28 18.16
N TYR A 125 14.58 -2.33 17.97
CA TYR A 125 14.77 -3.43 18.92
C TYR A 125 16.18 -4.01 18.84
N TYR A 126 16.62 -4.58 19.94
CA TYR A 126 17.96 -5.21 20.03
C TYR A 126 17.88 -6.72 19.87
N CYS A 127 18.65 -7.25 18.88
CA CYS A 127 18.88 -8.67 18.71
C CYS A 127 20.32 -8.86 18.21
N ASN A 128 21.27 -9.05 19.11
CA ASN A 128 22.73 -8.97 18.93
C ASN A 128 23.21 -7.56 18.52
N ASN A 129 22.46 -6.87 17.69
CA ASN A 129 22.65 -5.48 17.28
C ASN A 129 21.29 -4.75 17.28
N TRP A 130 21.32 -3.41 17.30
CA TRP A 130 20.13 -2.63 17.09
C TRP A 130 19.62 -2.79 15.65
N ILE A 131 18.34 -3.07 15.51
CA ILE A 131 17.64 -3.20 14.24
C ILE A 131 16.54 -2.15 14.19
N PHE A 132 16.46 -1.44 13.09
CA PHE A 132 15.40 -0.49 12.78
C PHE A 132 14.63 -1.02 11.56
N SER A 133 13.36 -1.35 11.76
CA SER A 133 12.48 -1.94 10.73
C SER A 133 11.19 -1.14 10.59
N THR A 134 10.41 -1.40 9.55
CA THR A 134 9.05 -0.88 9.39
C THR A 134 8.04 -2.03 9.43
N ASN A 135 6.75 -1.75 9.28
CA ASN A 135 5.72 -2.78 9.18
C ASN A 135 6.02 -3.85 8.11
N THR A 136 6.67 -3.47 7.02
CA THR A 136 6.87 -4.35 5.86
C THR A 136 8.32 -4.47 5.41
N CYS A 137 9.26 -3.83 6.08
CA CYS A 137 10.68 -3.88 5.72
C CYS A 137 11.55 -4.16 6.93
N THR A 138 12.53 -5.05 6.75
CA THR A 138 13.44 -5.50 7.80
C THR A 138 14.55 -4.51 8.15
N ASN A 139 14.77 -3.50 7.31
CA ASN A 139 15.76 -2.45 7.57
C ASN A 139 15.35 -1.14 6.87
N ILE A 140 15.24 -0.06 7.64
CA ILE A 140 14.86 1.27 7.14
C ILE A 140 15.87 1.87 6.15
N ASP A 141 17.15 1.46 6.22
CA ASP A 141 18.21 1.98 5.35
C ASP A 141 18.09 1.47 3.90
N TYR A 142 17.25 0.46 3.66
CA TYR A 142 16.93 -0.07 2.33
C TYR A 142 15.48 0.15 1.92
N SER A 143 14.66 0.75 2.79
CA SER A 143 13.24 0.98 2.56
C SER A 143 12.97 2.40 2.13
N LYS A 144 12.18 2.55 1.07
CA LYS A 144 11.63 3.82 0.61
C LYS A 144 10.18 3.61 0.20
N PHE A 145 9.36 4.63 0.34
CA PHE A 145 7.96 4.55 -0.06
C PHE A 145 7.61 5.71 -1.02
N ASN A 146 7.24 6.85 -0.55
CA ASN A 146 6.73 7.92 -1.40
C ASN A 146 7.81 8.78 -2.08
N HIS A 147 9.05 8.70 -1.63
CA HIS A 147 10.15 9.47 -2.21
C HIS A 147 10.93 8.63 -3.24
N PRO A 148 11.22 9.15 -4.43
CA PRO A 148 11.89 8.38 -5.49
C PRO A 148 13.31 7.93 -5.12
N THR A 149 14.02 8.72 -4.32
CA THR A 149 15.42 8.48 -3.98
C THR A 149 15.69 8.32 -2.49
N LYS A 150 15.04 9.11 -1.61
CA LYS A 150 15.33 9.16 -0.18
C LYS A 150 14.75 7.96 0.57
N LYS A 151 15.54 7.35 1.44
CA LYS A 151 15.16 6.18 2.23
C LYS A 151 14.66 6.60 3.61
N TYR A 152 13.90 5.72 4.26
CA TYR A 152 13.42 5.99 5.62
C TYR A 152 14.55 6.13 6.64
N GLY A 153 15.68 5.42 6.46
CA GLY A 153 16.86 5.60 7.32
C GLY A 153 17.47 6.99 7.25
N GLU A 154 17.48 7.59 6.04
CA GLU A 154 17.94 8.97 5.85
C GLU A 154 16.96 9.95 6.51
N MET A 155 15.66 9.80 6.28
CA MET A 155 14.63 10.65 6.91
C MET A 155 14.62 10.51 8.44
N PHE A 156 14.83 9.30 8.96
CA PHE A 156 14.95 9.04 10.39
C PHE A 156 16.14 9.79 10.99
N ASN A 157 17.32 9.68 10.37
CA ASN A 157 18.52 10.39 10.84
C ASN A 157 18.37 11.91 10.77
N GLU A 158 17.75 12.43 9.70
CA GLU A 158 17.50 13.87 9.55
C GLU A 158 16.52 14.42 10.60
N ALA A 159 15.59 13.57 11.06
CA ALA A 159 14.56 13.97 12.02
C ALA A 159 14.98 13.75 13.48
N LEU A 160 16.03 12.96 13.74
CA LEU A 160 16.55 12.75 15.08
C LEU A 160 17.24 14.03 15.60
N PRO A 161 16.99 14.42 16.86
CA PRO A 161 17.70 15.53 17.50
C PRO A 161 19.16 15.20 17.86
N ILE A 162 19.50 13.92 17.94
CA ILE A 162 20.81 13.36 18.26
C ILE A 162 21.23 12.36 17.18
N SER A 163 22.47 11.90 17.20
CA SER A 163 22.91 10.85 16.26
C SER A 163 22.20 9.51 16.55
N ARG A 164 22.05 8.66 15.52
CA ARG A 164 21.48 7.31 15.71
C ARG A 164 22.34 6.47 16.66
N GLU A 165 23.65 6.65 16.63
CA GLU A 165 24.61 5.98 17.50
C GLU A 165 24.38 6.37 18.97
N GLU A 166 24.20 7.64 19.23
CA GLU A 166 23.89 8.16 20.56
C GLU A 166 22.51 7.67 21.04
N LEU A 167 21.50 7.67 20.18
CA LEU A 167 20.21 7.07 20.49
C LEU A 167 20.37 5.60 20.91
N MET A 168 21.07 4.79 20.12
CA MET A 168 21.29 3.37 20.41
C MET A 168 22.02 3.10 21.73
N GLN A 169 22.87 4.00 22.19
CA GLN A 169 23.57 3.88 23.49
C GLN A 169 22.62 4.12 24.67
N ASN A 170 21.55 4.89 24.46
CA ASN A 170 20.61 5.28 25.51
C ASN A 170 19.34 4.44 25.54
N LEU A 171 19.10 3.58 24.56
CA LEU A 171 17.94 2.70 24.52
C LEU A 171 18.19 1.41 25.34
N ASP A 172 17.17 0.97 26.10
CA ASP A 172 17.20 -0.33 26.80
C ASP A 172 17.04 -1.48 25.79
N LYS A 173 17.96 -2.43 25.85
CA LYS A 173 18.01 -3.61 24.97
C LYS A 173 16.84 -4.58 25.15
N ASN A 174 16.11 -4.48 26.27
CA ASN A 174 14.96 -5.31 26.57
C ASN A 174 13.64 -4.70 26.07
N ILE A 175 13.67 -3.47 25.60
CA ILE A 175 12.51 -2.74 25.14
C ILE A 175 12.49 -2.65 23.59
N VAL A 176 11.31 -2.73 23.05
CA VAL A 176 11.01 -2.40 21.64
C VAL A 176 10.37 -1.03 21.60
N TYR A 177 10.93 -0.14 20.84
CA TYR A 177 10.49 1.23 20.68
C TYR A 177 9.76 1.37 19.34
N THR A 178 8.60 2.00 19.35
CA THR A 178 7.86 2.37 18.15
C THR A 178 7.98 3.87 17.93
N PHE A 179 8.68 4.26 16.90
CA PHE A 179 8.84 5.66 16.49
C PHE A 179 7.94 5.99 15.30
N GLY A 180 7.48 7.24 15.24
CA GLY A 180 6.85 7.84 14.07
C GLY A 180 7.78 8.85 13.41
N ILE A 181 8.10 8.68 12.12
CA ILE A 181 8.78 9.68 11.32
C ILE A 181 7.75 10.64 10.76
N ILE A 182 7.81 11.91 11.14
CA ILE A 182 7.01 13.01 10.60
C ILE A 182 7.96 13.89 9.80
N HIS A 183 7.92 13.77 8.47
CA HIS A 183 8.88 14.42 7.59
C HIS A 183 8.18 15.08 6.41
N TYR A 184 8.51 16.33 6.09
CA TYR A 184 7.83 17.09 5.04
C TYR A 184 7.90 16.45 3.65
N GLU A 185 8.97 15.69 3.34
CA GLU A 185 9.12 14.93 2.10
C GLU A 185 8.35 13.59 2.10
N ASN A 186 7.83 13.16 3.25
CA ASN A 186 7.11 11.88 3.41
C ASN A 186 5.66 12.09 3.85
N LYS A 187 5.15 13.32 3.77
CA LYS A 187 3.73 13.62 4.07
C LYS A 187 2.83 12.82 3.11
N LYS A 188 1.78 12.26 3.65
CA LYS A 188 0.83 11.48 2.86
C LYS A 188 -0.55 12.14 2.84
N TYR A 189 -1.09 12.45 4.01
CA TYR A 189 -2.42 13.01 4.17
C TYR A 189 -2.41 14.41 4.78
N ILE A 190 -1.49 14.67 5.72
CA ILE A 190 -1.47 15.90 6.51
C ILE A 190 -0.17 16.67 6.27
N ASN A 191 -0.33 17.97 6.03
CA ASN A 191 0.78 18.91 6.01
C ASN A 191 0.89 19.60 7.39
N TYR A 192 1.97 19.33 8.11
CA TYR A 192 2.22 19.87 9.45
C TYR A 192 3.02 21.18 9.47
N THR A 193 3.09 21.91 8.36
CA THR A 193 3.83 23.18 8.29
C THR A 193 3.33 24.19 9.32
N ASN A 194 2.04 24.23 9.59
CA ASN A 194 1.47 25.15 10.60
C ASN A 194 1.86 24.77 12.04
N GLU A 195 2.15 23.49 12.31
CA GLU A 195 2.49 23.00 13.65
C GLU A 195 3.99 23.00 13.89
N PHE A 196 4.79 22.58 12.91
CA PHE A 196 6.22 22.34 13.07
C PHE A 196 7.11 23.25 12.21
N GLY A 197 6.53 24.16 11.41
CA GLY A 197 7.25 25.04 10.48
C GLY A 197 7.52 24.38 9.12
N GLU A 198 8.04 25.18 8.19
CA GLU A 198 8.45 24.69 6.88
C GLU A 198 9.61 23.68 7.02
N ASN A 199 9.65 22.69 6.13
CA ASN A 199 10.69 21.64 6.11
C ASN A 199 10.81 20.87 7.43
N TYR A 200 9.68 20.65 8.10
CA TYR A 200 9.63 19.92 9.37
C TYR A 200 10.20 18.51 9.25
N LYS A 201 10.99 18.15 10.28
CA LYS A 201 11.60 16.82 10.44
C LYS A 201 11.51 16.48 11.93
N LYS A 202 10.63 15.55 12.30
CA LYS A 202 10.36 15.21 13.70
C LYS A 202 10.30 13.70 13.89
N ILE A 203 10.80 13.25 15.03
CA ILE A 203 10.60 11.89 15.53
C ILE A 203 9.70 11.95 16.74
N MET A 204 8.73 11.05 16.78
CA MET A 204 7.81 10.90 17.89
C MET A 204 7.91 9.48 18.45
N LEU A 205 8.00 9.34 19.79
CA LEU A 205 7.89 8.06 20.45
C LEU A 205 6.39 7.72 20.64
N LEU A 206 5.92 6.68 19.98
CA LEU A 206 4.50 6.34 19.94
C LEU A 206 4.13 5.22 20.91
N ASP A 207 5.04 4.28 21.14
CA ASP A 207 4.77 3.08 21.96
C ASP A 207 6.08 2.45 22.39
N THR A 208 6.09 1.85 23.59
CA THR A 208 7.22 1.08 24.11
C THR A 208 6.73 -0.21 24.75
N LYS A 209 7.35 -1.33 24.41
CA LYS A 209 6.97 -2.66 24.87
C LYS A 209 8.17 -3.46 25.33
N GLU A 210 7.98 -4.24 26.36
CA GLU A 210 8.97 -5.22 26.74
C GLU A 210 9.07 -6.30 25.66
N LYS A 211 10.29 -6.65 25.32
CA LYS A 211 10.62 -7.66 24.33
C LYS A 211 10.16 -9.04 24.79
N TYR A 212 9.60 -9.84 23.89
CA TYR A 212 9.05 -11.19 24.11
C TYR A 212 7.75 -11.28 24.92
N THR A 213 7.46 -10.36 25.82
CA THR A 213 6.19 -10.34 26.59
C THR A 213 5.13 -9.47 25.94
N GLY A 214 5.58 -8.41 25.25
CA GLY A 214 4.71 -7.42 24.63
C GLY A 214 3.99 -6.51 25.63
N ILE A 215 4.40 -6.55 26.91
CA ILE A 215 3.84 -5.69 27.98
C ILE A 215 4.23 -4.24 27.68
N ASN A 216 3.26 -3.33 27.73
CA ASN A 216 3.51 -1.91 27.58
C ASN A 216 4.35 -1.40 28.77
N VAL A 217 5.36 -0.60 28.46
CA VAL A 217 6.23 0.07 29.43
C VAL A 217 6.16 1.57 29.18
N ASP A 218 5.94 2.36 30.21
CA ASP A 218 5.92 3.82 30.07
C ASP A 218 7.37 4.35 30.15
N ILE A 219 7.90 4.79 29.00
CA ILE A 219 9.27 5.33 28.87
C ILE A 219 9.18 6.68 28.18
N THR A 220 9.85 7.66 28.76
CA THR A 220 10.10 8.97 28.17
C THR A 220 11.56 9.08 27.74
N LEU A 221 11.80 9.58 26.54
CA LEU A 221 13.13 9.83 26.01
C LEU A 221 13.42 11.35 26.04
N ASP A 222 14.37 11.79 26.85
CA ASP A 222 14.65 13.21 27.10
C ASP A 222 15.55 13.87 26.04
N PHE A 223 15.63 13.31 24.84
CA PHE A 223 16.55 13.79 23.77
C PHE A 223 15.88 14.72 22.77
N GLY A 224 14.76 15.37 23.12
CA GLY A 224 13.99 16.19 22.19
C GLY A 224 13.12 15.37 21.23
N ILE A 225 12.97 14.07 21.49
CA ILE A 225 12.02 13.19 20.82
C ILE A 225 10.61 13.52 21.33
N LEU A 226 9.66 13.72 20.41
CA LEU A 226 8.31 14.12 20.77
C LEU A 226 7.50 12.93 21.32
N ASN A 227 6.50 13.24 22.15
CA ASN A 227 5.45 12.31 22.53
C ASN A 227 4.12 12.75 21.91
N PRO A 228 3.17 11.85 21.63
CA PRO A 228 1.83 12.22 21.17
C PRO A 228 1.16 13.19 22.15
N LYS A 229 0.60 14.25 21.60
CA LYS A 229 -0.13 15.23 22.42
C LYS A 229 -1.43 14.61 22.90
N LYS A 230 -1.69 14.70 24.22
CA LYS A 230 -2.94 14.29 24.84
C LYS A 230 -3.92 15.45 24.84
N ILE A 231 -5.16 15.17 24.46
CA ILE A 231 -6.29 16.11 24.43
C ILE A 231 -7.59 15.38 24.76
N THR A 232 -8.65 16.11 25.05
CA THR A 232 -9.99 15.53 25.18
C THR A 232 -10.62 15.28 23.82
N LEU A 233 -11.60 14.39 23.74
CA LEU A 233 -12.38 14.14 22.53
C LEU A 233 -13.00 15.43 22.00
N LYS A 234 -13.56 16.26 22.90
CA LYS A 234 -14.15 17.56 22.59
C LYS A 234 -13.16 18.55 21.97
N GLU A 235 -11.96 18.66 22.54
CA GLU A 235 -10.88 19.49 21.96
C GLU A 235 -10.47 18.98 20.58
N GLY A 236 -10.35 17.65 20.43
CA GLY A 236 -9.99 17.01 19.16
C GLY A 236 -11.00 17.28 18.05
N TYR A 237 -12.29 17.33 18.37
CA TYR A 237 -13.35 17.67 17.43
C TYR A 237 -13.23 19.09 16.87
N GLN A 238 -12.67 20.02 17.65
CA GLN A 238 -12.47 21.41 17.23
C GLN A 238 -11.21 21.61 16.37
N LEU A 239 -10.32 20.61 16.31
CA LEU A 239 -9.10 20.70 15.54
C LEU A 239 -9.37 20.49 14.06
N ASN A 240 -8.87 21.42 13.27
CA ASN A 240 -8.79 21.28 11.82
C ASN A 240 -7.42 20.67 11.45
N ASN A 241 -7.38 19.89 10.39
CA ASN A 241 -6.14 19.36 9.83
C ASN A 241 -5.38 18.38 10.76
N ILE A 242 -6.12 17.43 11.37
CA ILE A 242 -5.54 16.30 12.11
C ILE A 242 -5.72 15.00 11.34
N TYR A 243 -4.77 14.07 11.50
CA TYR A 243 -4.88 12.73 10.94
C TYR A 243 -5.91 11.87 11.67
N GLY A 244 -6.11 12.12 12.96
CA GLY A 244 -7.11 11.48 13.80
C GLY A 244 -6.78 11.56 15.28
N LEU A 245 -7.59 10.89 16.08
CA LEU A 245 -7.39 10.71 17.51
C LEU A 245 -7.30 9.22 17.82
N ILE A 246 -6.42 8.83 18.75
CA ILE A 246 -6.29 7.44 19.20
C ILE A 246 -6.59 7.40 20.70
N PHE A 247 -7.42 6.43 21.11
CA PHE A 247 -7.71 6.15 22.51
C PHE A 247 -7.90 4.64 22.74
N GLU A 248 -7.83 4.23 23.99
CA GLU A 248 -8.12 2.87 24.43
C GLU A 248 -9.37 2.86 25.30
N TYR A 249 -10.30 1.95 25.02
CA TYR A 249 -11.52 1.77 25.78
C TYR A 249 -11.87 0.28 25.84
N ASN A 250 -12.09 -0.22 27.04
CA ASN A 250 -12.37 -1.66 27.29
C ASN A 250 -11.36 -2.60 26.64
N ASN A 251 -10.06 -2.32 26.77
CA ASN A 251 -8.94 -3.07 26.22
C ASN A 251 -8.96 -3.16 24.68
N LYS A 252 -9.69 -2.28 24.01
CA LYS A 252 -9.67 -2.12 22.55
C LYS A 252 -9.12 -0.75 22.20
N ARG A 253 -8.38 -0.71 21.09
CA ARG A 253 -7.80 0.51 20.55
C ARG A 253 -8.67 1.05 19.43
N TYR A 254 -9.00 2.31 19.50
CA TYR A 254 -9.83 3.02 18.53
C TYR A 254 -9.06 4.17 17.90
N LYS A 255 -9.34 4.44 16.63
CA LYS A 255 -8.89 5.62 15.91
C LYS A 255 -10.12 6.38 15.39
N ILE A 256 -10.35 7.56 15.90
CA ILE A 256 -11.33 8.48 15.32
C ILE A 256 -10.65 9.18 14.16
N THR A 257 -11.23 9.07 12.96
CA THR A 257 -10.64 9.60 11.75
C THR A 257 -11.61 10.60 11.11
N PRO A 258 -11.15 11.81 10.74
CA PRO A 258 -11.95 12.79 10.00
C PRO A 258 -12.43 12.22 8.64
N ASN A 259 -13.64 12.60 8.21
CA ASN A 259 -14.25 12.07 6.99
C ASN A 259 -13.38 12.29 5.74
N ASN A 260 -12.72 13.44 5.63
CA ASN A 260 -11.79 13.71 4.53
C ASN A 260 -10.58 12.76 4.54
N ILE A 261 -10.08 12.38 5.71
CA ILE A 261 -8.99 11.41 5.83
C ILE A 261 -9.48 10.00 5.51
N ILE A 262 -10.68 9.60 5.97
CA ILE A 262 -11.29 8.32 5.60
C ILE A 262 -11.37 8.21 4.08
N PHE A 263 -11.89 9.24 3.43
CA PHE A 263 -11.98 9.29 1.97
C PHE A 263 -10.60 9.18 1.31
N GLN A 264 -9.59 9.91 1.83
CA GLN A 264 -8.22 9.82 1.33
C GLN A 264 -7.63 8.41 1.51
N GLU A 265 -7.83 7.79 2.69
CA GLU A 265 -7.37 6.43 2.96
C GLU A 265 -8.05 5.39 2.05
N GLU A 266 -9.34 5.57 1.75
CA GLU A 266 -10.10 4.71 0.85
C GLU A 266 -9.68 4.85 -0.61
N THR A 267 -9.30 6.05 -1.03
CA THR A 267 -8.86 6.36 -2.40
C THR A 267 -7.36 6.25 -2.62
N ASP A 268 -6.56 6.19 -1.54
CA ASP A 268 -5.12 5.98 -1.62
C ASP A 268 -4.77 4.48 -1.65
N PHE A 269 -4.42 4.02 -2.82
CA PHE A 269 -4.03 2.63 -3.06
C PHE A 269 -2.53 2.37 -2.89
N GLY A 270 -1.83 3.30 -2.26
CA GLY A 270 -0.41 3.19 -1.97
C GLY A 270 0.49 3.46 -3.18
N TYR A 271 -0.01 4.14 -4.20
CA TYR A 271 0.83 4.64 -5.28
C TYR A 271 1.37 6.03 -4.90
N PRO A 272 2.69 6.25 -4.95
CA PRO A 272 3.29 7.56 -4.67
C PRO A 272 2.84 8.63 -5.65
N ASN A 273 2.50 8.22 -6.86
CA ASN A 273 2.07 9.10 -7.93
C ASN A 273 0.55 9.25 -7.93
N VAL A 274 0.06 10.48 -7.75
CA VAL A 274 -1.37 10.81 -7.69
C VAL A 274 -2.14 10.37 -8.95
N TRP A 275 -1.51 10.42 -10.11
CA TRP A 275 -2.13 10.00 -11.37
C TRP A 275 -2.34 8.49 -11.45
N ARG A 276 -1.45 7.70 -10.82
CA ARG A 276 -1.64 6.25 -10.66
C ARG A 276 -2.83 5.94 -9.76
N ASN A 277 -3.02 6.71 -8.68
CA ASN A 277 -4.19 6.58 -7.83
C ASN A 277 -5.48 6.93 -8.60
N MET A 278 -5.49 8.01 -9.39
CA MET A 278 -6.64 8.39 -10.23
C MET A 278 -6.99 7.32 -11.28
N ILE A 279 -6.00 6.75 -11.96
CA ILE A 279 -6.23 5.63 -12.89
C ILE A 279 -6.84 4.43 -12.15
N TRP A 280 -6.36 4.12 -10.95
CA TRP A 280 -6.88 3.02 -10.16
C TRP A 280 -8.33 3.28 -9.70
N ILE A 281 -8.65 4.50 -9.25
CA ILE A 281 -10.03 4.91 -8.94
C ILE A 281 -10.91 4.74 -10.17
N TYR A 282 -10.45 5.21 -11.32
CA TYR A 282 -11.13 5.01 -12.59
C TYR A 282 -11.38 3.54 -12.90
N GLN A 283 -10.40 2.66 -12.68
CA GLN A 283 -10.55 1.22 -12.89
C GLN A 283 -11.60 0.56 -11.98
N LYS A 284 -11.83 1.07 -10.77
CA LYS A 284 -12.69 0.44 -9.77
C LYS A 284 -14.11 0.99 -9.71
N ASN A 285 -14.34 2.22 -10.14
CA ASN A 285 -15.58 2.95 -9.93
C ASN A 285 -16.19 3.46 -11.27
N MET A 286 -16.30 2.58 -12.27
CA MET A 286 -16.74 2.98 -13.61
C MET A 286 -18.15 3.58 -13.68
N GLU A 287 -19.06 3.22 -12.76
CA GLU A 287 -20.44 3.71 -12.74
C GLU A 287 -20.62 4.94 -11.84
N ASP A 288 -19.78 5.06 -10.77
CA ASP A 288 -19.78 6.18 -9.81
C ASP A 288 -18.38 6.80 -9.75
N PHE A 289 -18.11 7.65 -10.72
CA PHE A 289 -16.76 8.14 -10.96
C PHE A 289 -16.37 9.28 -10.02
N HIS A 290 -15.66 8.96 -8.93
CA HIS A 290 -15.26 9.90 -7.88
C HIS A 290 -13.88 10.55 -8.07
N ILE A 291 -13.32 10.63 -9.29
CA ILE A 291 -12.07 11.42 -9.52
C ILE A 291 -12.26 12.87 -9.13
N SER A 292 -13.42 13.45 -9.41
CA SER A 292 -13.72 14.84 -9.03
C SER A 292 -13.62 15.04 -7.51
N ASP A 293 -14.07 14.08 -6.71
CA ASP A 293 -13.99 14.14 -5.25
C ASP A 293 -12.57 13.89 -4.76
N TYR A 294 -11.86 12.96 -5.39
CA TYR A 294 -10.44 12.76 -5.15
C TYR A 294 -9.63 14.03 -5.45
N ILE A 295 -9.89 14.69 -6.58
CA ILE A 295 -9.23 15.94 -6.96
C ILE A 295 -9.57 17.06 -5.97
N LYS A 296 -10.83 17.23 -5.55
CA LYS A 296 -11.21 18.24 -4.56
C LYS A 296 -10.43 18.07 -3.26
N THR A 297 -10.23 16.84 -2.83
CA THR A 297 -9.50 16.50 -1.60
C THR A 297 -8.00 16.82 -1.71
N TYR A 298 -7.42 16.64 -2.90
CA TYR A 298 -5.99 16.91 -3.19
C TYR A 298 -5.76 18.24 -3.91
N ASN A 299 -6.75 19.09 -4.02
CA ASN A 299 -6.82 20.25 -4.91
C ASN A 299 -5.67 21.27 -4.81
N LYS A 300 -4.89 21.29 -3.73
CA LYS A 300 -3.72 22.16 -3.57
C LYS A 300 -2.44 21.58 -4.17
N GLU A 301 -2.45 20.32 -4.58
CA GLU A 301 -1.24 19.57 -4.95
C GLU A 301 -1.28 18.98 -6.37
N ILE A 302 -2.41 19.09 -7.07
CA ILE A 302 -2.54 18.59 -8.44
C ILE A 302 -2.47 19.77 -9.42
N GLU A 303 -1.34 19.87 -10.12
CA GLU A 303 -1.27 20.74 -11.29
C GLU A 303 -2.05 20.10 -12.44
N TYR A 304 -3.05 20.84 -12.94
CA TYR A 304 -3.78 20.42 -14.12
C TYR A 304 -2.86 20.45 -15.33
N PRO A 305 -2.72 19.35 -16.08
CA PRO A 305 -1.90 19.33 -17.28
C PRO A 305 -2.50 20.26 -18.34
N LEU A 306 -1.63 20.83 -19.15
CA LEU A 306 -2.02 21.69 -20.25
C LEU A 306 -2.04 20.87 -21.55
N ASP A 307 -3.01 21.20 -22.42
CA ASP A 307 -3.00 20.71 -23.79
C ASP A 307 -1.99 21.50 -24.67
N ASN A 308 -1.90 21.16 -25.95
CA ASN A 308 -0.98 21.83 -26.91
C ASN A 308 -1.33 23.31 -27.15
N ASN A 309 -2.53 23.75 -26.76
CA ASN A 309 -2.98 25.14 -26.86
C ASN A 309 -2.77 25.92 -25.54
N GLY A 310 -2.26 25.26 -24.50
CA GLY A 310 -2.08 25.83 -23.17
C GLY A 310 -3.36 25.85 -22.33
N GLU A 311 -4.41 25.12 -22.73
CA GLU A 311 -5.65 24.99 -21.96
C GLU A 311 -5.52 23.86 -20.93
N LYS A 312 -6.09 24.08 -19.73
CA LYS A 312 -6.10 23.08 -18.66
C LYS A 312 -6.98 21.91 -19.04
N LEU A 313 -6.41 20.71 -18.98
CA LEU A 313 -7.15 19.46 -19.20
C LEU A 313 -7.75 18.94 -17.89
N ASP A 314 -9.04 18.60 -17.93
CA ASP A 314 -9.67 17.88 -16.83
C ASP A 314 -9.06 16.47 -16.70
N PRO A 315 -8.60 16.09 -15.50
CA PRO A 315 -7.98 14.78 -15.27
C PRO A 315 -8.89 13.60 -15.60
N THR A 316 -10.20 13.73 -15.35
CA THR A 316 -11.20 12.71 -15.69
C THR A 316 -11.26 12.51 -17.19
N TYR A 317 -11.34 13.61 -17.93
CA TYR A 317 -11.33 13.59 -19.39
C TYR A 317 -10.05 12.98 -19.94
N LEU A 318 -8.89 13.35 -19.39
CA LEU A 318 -7.58 12.84 -19.81
C LEU A 318 -7.49 11.32 -19.65
N ILE A 319 -7.84 10.80 -18.46
CA ILE A 319 -7.80 9.37 -18.16
C ILE A 319 -8.83 8.62 -19.01
N HIS A 320 -10.08 9.11 -19.06
CA HIS A 320 -11.15 8.49 -19.83
C HIS A 320 -10.80 8.38 -21.32
N THR A 321 -10.35 9.48 -21.93
CA THR A 321 -9.96 9.51 -23.35
C THR A 321 -8.81 8.53 -23.64
N THR A 322 -7.82 8.45 -22.75
CA THR A 322 -6.71 7.50 -22.87
C THR A 322 -7.21 6.06 -22.80
N MET A 323 -8.07 5.71 -21.82
CA MET A 323 -8.58 4.34 -21.65
C MET A 323 -9.48 3.92 -22.81
N ILE A 324 -10.33 4.80 -23.33
CA ILE A 324 -11.16 4.56 -24.51
C ILE A 324 -10.28 4.31 -25.74
N SER A 325 -9.27 5.14 -25.95
CA SER A 325 -8.35 4.99 -27.09
C SER A 325 -7.60 3.64 -27.05
N MET A 326 -7.13 3.24 -25.88
CA MET A 326 -6.50 1.92 -25.71
C MET A 326 -7.48 0.77 -25.96
N ARG A 327 -8.75 0.92 -25.52
CA ARG A 327 -9.82 -0.04 -25.82
C ARG A 327 -10.00 -0.20 -27.31
N ASP A 328 -10.13 0.89 -28.04
CA ASP A 328 -10.41 0.88 -29.47
C ASP A 328 -9.27 0.23 -30.26
N ILE A 329 -8.03 0.53 -29.89
CA ILE A 329 -6.86 -0.11 -30.51
C ILE A 329 -6.86 -1.62 -30.23
N LEU A 330 -7.03 -2.02 -28.98
CA LEU A 330 -7.05 -3.45 -28.62
C LEU A 330 -8.23 -4.17 -29.26
N TYR A 331 -9.39 -3.53 -29.39
CA TYR A 331 -10.56 -4.08 -30.07
C TYR A 331 -10.28 -4.31 -31.56
N ASN A 332 -9.72 -3.34 -32.24
CA ASN A 332 -9.36 -3.44 -33.65
C ASN A 332 -8.31 -4.54 -33.88
N LEU A 333 -7.29 -4.59 -33.04
CA LEU A 333 -6.26 -5.65 -33.11
C LEU A 333 -6.85 -7.03 -32.81
N TYR A 334 -7.71 -7.13 -31.79
CA TYR A 334 -8.35 -8.38 -31.42
C TYR A 334 -9.27 -8.89 -32.56
N THR A 335 -10.14 -8.04 -33.08
CA THR A 335 -11.08 -8.42 -34.16
C THR A 335 -10.31 -8.81 -35.43
N THR A 336 -9.32 -8.03 -35.85
CA THR A 336 -8.48 -8.33 -37.02
C THR A 336 -7.77 -9.67 -36.87
N THR A 337 -7.11 -9.91 -35.73
CA THR A 337 -6.38 -11.16 -35.47
C THR A 337 -7.30 -12.35 -35.30
N THR A 338 -8.50 -12.16 -34.75
CA THR A 338 -9.49 -13.23 -34.51
C THR A 338 -10.20 -13.64 -35.79
N VAL A 339 -10.49 -12.71 -36.70
CA VAL A 339 -11.02 -13.04 -38.05
C VAL A 339 -10.06 -13.95 -38.80
N TYR A 340 -8.79 -13.65 -38.77
CA TYR A 340 -7.78 -14.55 -39.38
C TYR A 340 -7.76 -15.93 -38.70
N PHE A 341 -7.91 -15.98 -37.38
CA PHE A 341 -7.94 -17.23 -36.62
C PHE A 341 -9.14 -18.11 -37.00
N LYS A 342 -10.35 -17.53 -37.12
CA LYS A 342 -11.58 -18.25 -37.49
C LYS A 342 -11.53 -18.75 -38.95
N GLN A 343 -11.01 -17.96 -39.88
CA GLN A 343 -10.93 -18.35 -41.28
C GLN A 343 -9.97 -19.51 -41.56
N TYR A 344 -8.93 -19.66 -40.76
CA TYR A 344 -7.87 -20.65 -41.04
C TYR A 344 -7.84 -21.83 -40.06
N ASN A 345 -8.69 -21.84 -39.02
CA ASN A 345 -8.88 -22.95 -38.07
C ASN A 345 -7.58 -23.64 -37.59
N ARG A 346 -6.48 -22.90 -37.42
CA ARG A 346 -5.16 -23.43 -37.11
C ARG A 346 -4.43 -22.63 -36.04
N PHE A 347 -4.22 -23.25 -34.92
CA PHE A 347 -3.36 -22.75 -33.79
C PHE A 347 -1.95 -22.27 -34.24
N LYS A 348 -1.47 -22.74 -35.37
CA LYS A 348 -0.14 -22.44 -35.92
C LYS A 348 -0.05 -21.05 -36.53
N MET A 349 -1.13 -20.52 -37.11
CA MET A 349 -1.12 -19.20 -37.76
C MET A 349 -1.31 -18.03 -36.80
N SER A 350 -1.94 -18.24 -35.66
CA SER A 350 -2.03 -17.18 -34.64
C SER A 350 -0.64 -16.82 -34.09
N LYS A 351 0.25 -17.79 -33.92
CA LYS A 351 1.65 -17.54 -33.52
C LYS A 351 2.43 -16.71 -34.55
N ASP A 352 2.20 -16.90 -35.81
CA ASP A 352 2.93 -16.19 -36.88
C ASP A 352 2.45 -14.74 -37.04
N ILE A 353 1.15 -14.48 -36.83
CA ILE A 353 0.60 -13.12 -36.87
C ILE A 353 0.97 -12.39 -35.57
N ASP A 354 0.77 -13.03 -34.43
CA ASP A 354 1.10 -12.46 -33.14
C ASP A 354 2.60 -12.19 -33.00
N SER A 355 3.48 -13.02 -33.59
CA SER A 355 4.94 -12.83 -33.58
C SER A 355 5.40 -11.53 -34.26
N LYS A 356 4.56 -10.95 -35.14
CA LYS A 356 4.83 -9.65 -35.77
C LYS A 356 4.42 -8.47 -34.95
N LEU A 357 3.62 -8.68 -33.89
CA LEU A 357 3.21 -7.63 -32.98
C LEU A 357 4.25 -7.43 -31.86
N PRO A 358 4.35 -6.24 -31.30
CA PRO A 358 5.15 -5.99 -30.10
C PRO A 358 4.75 -6.91 -28.95
N PRO A 359 5.69 -7.37 -28.10
CA PRO A 359 5.43 -8.35 -27.04
C PRO A 359 4.32 -7.94 -26.06
N ILE A 360 4.19 -6.64 -25.79
CA ILE A 360 3.13 -6.13 -24.91
C ILE A 360 1.73 -6.37 -25.50
N LEU A 361 1.55 -6.16 -26.81
CA LEU A 361 0.28 -6.40 -27.48
C LEU A 361 -0.01 -7.90 -27.61
N GLN A 362 1.00 -8.72 -27.89
CA GLN A 362 0.87 -10.18 -27.84
C GLN A 362 0.35 -10.66 -26.50
N TYR A 363 0.87 -10.12 -25.39
CA TYR A 363 0.43 -10.44 -24.03
C TYR A 363 -1.04 -10.11 -23.84
N HIS A 364 -1.49 -8.89 -24.16
CA HIS A 364 -2.87 -8.46 -23.96
C HIS A 364 -3.86 -9.24 -24.83
N LEU A 365 -3.52 -9.49 -26.09
CA LEU A 365 -4.36 -10.31 -26.99
C LEU A 365 -4.48 -11.76 -26.49
N ALA A 366 -3.38 -12.34 -25.97
CA ALA A 366 -3.43 -13.67 -25.37
C ALA A 366 -4.33 -13.72 -24.11
N GLN A 367 -4.31 -12.69 -23.28
CA GLN A 367 -5.19 -12.62 -22.11
C GLN A 367 -6.68 -12.48 -22.52
N LEU A 368 -6.98 -11.61 -23.49
CA LEU A 368 -8.33 -11.47 -24.03
C LEU A 368 -8.89 -12.79 -24.60
N ARG A 369 -8.07 -13.52 -25.37
CA ARG A 369 -8.45 -14.84 -25.90
C ARG A 369 -8.68 -15.86 -24.80
N ARG A 370 -7.87 -15.85 -23.74
CA ARG A 370 -8.10 -16.74 -22.58
C ARG A 370 -9.42 -16.43 -21.89
N GLN A 371 -9.76 -15.16 -21.71
CA GLN A 371 -11.04 -14.77 -21.11
C GLN A 371 -12.21 -15.21 -22.00
N GLN A 372 -12.12 -15.06 -23.32
CA GLN A 372 -13.15 -15.55 -24.25
C GLN A 372 -13.40 -17.05 -24.06
N ILE A 373 -12.36 -17.87 -24.02
CA ILE A 373 -12.48 -19.33 -23.87
C ILE A 373 -13.09 -19.72 -22.51
N THR A 374 -12.81 -18.95 -21.45
CA THR A 374 -13.18 -19.32 -20.08
C THR A 374 -14.56 -18.80 -19.67
N ILE A 375 -14.97 -17.65 -20.17
CA ILE A 375 -16.16 -16.93 -19.69
C ILE A 375 -17.28 -16.92 -20.75
N TYR A 376 -16.94 -16.86 -22.03
CA TYR A 376 -17.90 -16.67 -23.12
C TYR A 376 -17.87 -17.86 -24.08
N VAL A 377 -18.96 -18.62 -24.08
CA VAL A 377 -19.17 -19.72 -25.02
C VAL A 377 -19.53 -19.21 -26.44
N GLU A 378 -19.88 -17.93 -26.59
CA GLU A 378 -20.28 -17.27 -27.82
C GLU A 378 -19.24 -16.25 -28.35
N ASP A 379 -19.02 -16.32 -29.47
CA ASP A 379 -18.29 -16.00 -30.68
C ASP A 379 -17.50 -14.69 -30.81
N THR A 380 -17.69 -13.63 -30.06
CA THR A 380 -16.92 -12.38 -30.22
C THR A 380 -16.85 -11.56 -28.93
N ILE A 381 -15.63 -11.16 -28.53
CA ILE A 381 -15.44 -10.15 -27.47
C ILE A 381 -15.92 -8.80 -28.01
N THR A 382 -16.72 -8.10 -27.23
CA THR A 382 -17.20 -6.75 -27.51
C THR A 382 -16.20 -5.69 -27.01
N ASP A 383 -16.35 -4.47 -27.47
CA ASP A 383 -15.58 -3.31 -26.98
C ASP A 383 -15.79 -3.08 -25.46
N LYS A 384 -17.02 -3.35 -24.96
CA LYS A 384 -17.32 -3.27 -23.51
C LYS A 384 -16.52 -4.28 -22.71
N GLU A 385 -16.35 -5.50 -23.21
CA GLU A 385 -15.58 -6.54 -22.54
C GLU A 385 -14.09 -6.24 -22.54
N ILE A 386 -13.58 -5.64 -23.60
CA ILE A 386 -12.18 -5.15 -23.62
C ILE A 386 -12.01 -3.98 -22.65
N PHE A 387 -12.98 -3.09 -22.57
CA PHE A 387 -12.94 -2.01 -21.60
C PHE A 387 -12.98 -2.55 -20.16
N TYR A 388 -13.84 -3.53 -19.89
CA TYR A 388 -13.90 -4.26 -18.62
C TYR A 388 -12.56 -4.94 -18.30
N TYR A 389 -11.93 -5.58 -19.28
CA TYR A 389 -10.61 -6.17 -19.14
C TYR A 389 -9.55 -5.13 -18.73
N LEU A 390 -9.51 -3.98 -19.39
CA LEU A 390 -8.58 -2.91 -19.04
C LEU A 390 -8.81 -2.39 -17.62
N CYS A 391 -10.07 -2.22 -17.23
CA CYS A 391 -10.43 -1.60 -15.96
C CYS A 391 -10.36 -2.56 -14.76
N TYR A 392 -10.81 -3.80 -14.91
CA TYR A 392 -11.01 -4.71 -13.75
C TYR A 392 -10.03 -5.87 -13.71
N SER A 393 -9.64 -6.40 -14.86
CA SER A 393 -8.85 -7.62 -14.92
C SER A 393 -7.35 -7.39 -15.08
N ASN A 394 -6.95 -6.15 -15.36
CA ASN A 394 -5.58 -5.84 -15.72
C ASN A 394 -4.84 -5.12 -14.58
N PRO A 395 -3.70 -5.65 -14.11
CA PRO A 395 -2.90 -4.98 -13.09
C PRO A 395 -2.42 -3.60 -13.55
N MET A 396 -2.35 -2.63 -12.62
CA MET A 396 -1.91 -1.25 -12.88
C MET A 396 -0.59 -1.17 -13.67
N LYS A 397 0.40 -2.01 -13.33
CA LYS A 397 1.69 -2.06 -14.05
C LYS A 397 1.54 -2.32 -15.55
N ASN A 398 0.56 -3.13 -15.95
CA ASN A 398 0.32 -3.46 -17.34
C ASN A 398 -0.39 -2.31 -18.07
N ILE A 399 -1.28 -1.59 -17.38
CA ILE A 399 -1.92 -0.38 -17.92
C ILE A 399 -0.89 0.71 -18.15
N ILE A 400 -0.01 0.97 -17.18
CA ILE A 400 1.09 1.94 -17.34
C ILE A 400 2.00 1.54 -18.50
N ALA A 401 2.33 0.25 -18.63
CA ALA A 401 3.14 -0.23 -19.74
C ALA A 401 2.45 -0.04 -21.10
N LEU A 402 1.13 -0.22 -21.20
CA LEU A 402 0.35 0.07 -22.41
C LEU A 402 0.32 1.57 -22.73
N ILE A 403 0.11 2.42 -21.74
CA ILE A 403 0.13 3.89 -21.92
C ILE A 403 1.49 4.31 -22.47
N ASN A 404 2.58 3.86 -21.84
CA ASN A 404 3.95 4.14 -22.30
C ASN A 404 4.21 3.63 -23.72
N PHE A 405 3.76 2.42 -24.03
CA PHE A 405 3.90 1.84 -25.36
C PHE A 405 3.20 2.70 -26.42
N PHE A 406 1.93 3.08 -26.21
CA PHE A 406 1.20 3.89 -27.18
C PHE A 406 1.68 5.34 -27.26
N ALA A 407 2.22 5.90 -26.17
CA ALA A 407 2.85 7.22 -26.18
C ALA A 407 4.12 7.27 -27.04
N THR A 408 4.85 6.15 -27.11
CA THR A 408 6.15 6.07 -27.82
C THR A 408 6.05 5.49 -29.24
N ASN A 409 4.89 4.93 -29.62
CA ASN A 409 4.68 4.27 -30.92
C ASN A 409 3.49 4.89 -31.68
N SER A 410 3.77 5.73 -32.67
CA SER A 410 2.79 6.49 -33.45
C SER A 410 2.13 5.71 -34.62
N GLY A 411 2.42 4.43 -34.78
CA GLY A 411 1.97 3.63 -35.93
C GLY A 411 0.52 3.09 -35.83
N TYR A 412 -0.23 3.47 -34.80
CA TYR A 412 -1.61 3.05 -34.60
C TYR A 412 -2.58 4.15 -35.02
N ASP A 413 -3.74 3.75 -35.58
CA ASP A 413 -4.79 4.68 -35.98
C ASP A 413 -5.46 5.28 -34.74
N ILE A 414 -4.88 6.38 -34.26
CA ILE A 414 -5.31 7.11 -33.05
C ILE A 414 -5.57 8.56 -33.48
N SER A 415 -6.69 9.13 -33.05
CA SER A 415 -6.95 10.54 -33.32
C SER A 415 -5.84 11.43 -32.73
N PRO A 416 -5.50 12.59 -33.36
CA PRO A 416 -4.47 13.48 -32.80
C PRO A 416 -4.71 13.86 -31.35
N ARG A 417 -5.98 14.08 -30.97
CA ARG A 417 -6.39 14.44 -29.61
C ARG A 417 -6.16 13.28 -28.63
N SER A 418 -6.48 12.06 -29.02
CA SER A 418 -6.23 10.86 -28.20
C SER A 418 -4.75 10.59 -28.05
N SER A 419 -3.95 10.74 -29.09
CA SER A 419 -2.49 10.61 -29.03
C SER A 419 -1.87 11.64 -28.08
N GLN A 420 -2.37 12.88 -28.11
CA GLN A 420 -1.97 13.91 -27.15
C GLN A 420 -2.30 13.52 -25.71
N CYS A 421 -3.52 13.05 -25.43
CA CYS A 421 -3.92 12.61 -24.09
C CYS A 421 -3.05 11.47 -23.58
N ILE A 422 -2.77 10.46 -24.41
CA ILE A 422 -1.89 9.34 -24.07
C ILE A 422 -0.49 9.84 -23.69
N THR A 423 0.07 10.75 -24.50
CA THR A 423 1.41 11.31 -24.28
C THR A 423 1.47 12.13 -22.97
N ILE A 424 0.49 12.99 -22.74
CA ILE A 424 0.41 13.80 -21.51
C ILE A 424 0.30 12.88 -20.30
N LEU A 425 -0.61 11.90 -20.32
CA LEU A 425 -0.79 10.98 -19.20
C LEU A 425 0.47 10.15 -18.94
N ASN A 426 1.16 9.70 -20.01
CA ASN A 426 2.44 8.99 -19.86
C ASN A 426 3.48 9.83 -19.12
N ASN A 427 3.63 11.11 -19.47
CA ASN A 427 4.58 12.01 -18.82
C ASN A 427 4.25 12.25 -17.33
N LEU A 428 2.97 12.21 -16.96
CA LEU A 428 2.51 12.35 -15.57
C LEU A 428 2.70 11.08 -14.74
N LEU A 429 2.90 9.92 -15.38
CA LEU A 429 3.07 8.62 -14.71
C LEU A 429 4.53 8.24 -14.46
N ILE A 430 5.46 8.91 -15.10
CA ILE A 430 6.91 8.76 -14.90
C ILE A 430 7.32 9.48 -13.62
#